data_f20b748399100f24c5c0f459eb64929b
#
_entry.id   f20b748399100f24c5c0f459eb64929b
#
_cell.length_a   1.000
_cell.length_b   1.000
_cell.length_c   1.000
_cell.angle_alpha   90.00
_cell.angle_beta   90.00
_cell.angle_gamma   90.00
#
_symmetry.space_group_name_H-M   'P 1'
#
loop_
_entity.id
_entity.type
_entity.pdbx_description
1 polymer ?
#
loop_
_entity_poly.entity_id
_entity_poly.type
_entity_poly.pdbx_seq_one_letter_code
_entity_poly.pdbx_strand_id
1 'polypeptide(L)'
;MLRPDESVTTSVPMNISKRVDAAVIVVVPLFVTFLMIVGGTPGKLGAFALVGLAVGAYIGLRHPTYLTRALAFSLGALPFGYVPGVHAPLVFTLGFGVVLASVIHRTGVSRVTYGEMAVIALIVTSALSVVATGSATVDYAEFGKWLVSTLVAVSLLRLPRTELELFGRIYVYAASLAAAFAVVVLMGDPAGKLIGYLSPFGYGTEEESTRFVYSGGAATVRLAGTYIDPNAAGIGLFVALMLCVLLLRDRMRLALSALLFGALVLTLSRAALFSVVFGVVLMLLFQSMRTRDRVVIIGGFFAAFVAALSVPTVRSRVFSSFGSGDAGSSARGDALADFPGHMAGHWLFGLGWGRTEFKDPGSAFEVNYVANAPLLSVYRGGILAGLAFSAVIVVGAIIGYRCLRSKHWEHGFIGGGFIGFCVVALQLDFPVVTIPATTMAFSVLIVFLVVAWEKATDNVPDDRTRRPFASQSPVATNMA
;
A
#
# COMPACT_ATOMS: atom_id res chain seq x y z
N MET A 1 2.57 -43.21 -22.87
CA MET A 1 3.46 -43.51 -21.75
C MET A 1 4.37 -42.28 -21.56
N LEU A 2 3.95 -41.36 -20.71
CA LEU A 2 4.70 -40.14 -20.34
C LEU A 2 5.22 -40.38 -18.93
N ARG A 3 6.54 -40.22 -18.76
CA ARG A 3 7.21 -40.34 -17.47
C ARG A 3 6.82 -39.13 -16.60
N PRO A 4 6.56 -39.31 -15.29
CA PRO A 4 6.38 -38.20 -14.38
C PRO A 4 7.71 -37.48 -14.14
N ASP A 5 7.69 -36.17 -14.26
CA ASP A 5 8.80 -35.26 -13.95
C ASP A 5 9.22 -35.43 -12.48
N GLU A 6 10.47 -35.82 -12.30
CA GLU A 6 11.15 -35.78 -11.00
C GLU A 6 11.34 -34.32 -10.58
N SER A 7 10.55 -33.87 -9.62
CA SER A 7 10.77 -32.63 -8.92
C SER A 7 12.10 -32.69 -8.16
N VAL A 8 13.11 -32.00 -8.69
CA VAL A 8 14.39 -31.79 -8.00
C VAL A 8 14.13 -30.91 -6.76
N THR A 9 13.79 -31.53 -5.66
CA THR A 9 13.86 -30.92 -4.33
C THR A 9 15.33 -30.82 -3.96
N THR A 10 15.94 -29.65 -4.14
CA THR A 10 17.25 -29.32 -3.57
C THR A 10 17.12 -29.31 -2.04
N SER A 11 17.39 -30.47 -1.44
CA SER A 11 17.49 -30.61 0.02
C SER A 11 18.72 -29.84 0.51
N VAL A 12 18.52 -28.74 1.21
CA VAL A 12 19.54 -28.11 2.05
C VAL A 12 20.07 -29.19 3.01
N PRO A 13 21.40 -29.37 3.13
CA PRO A 13 21.95 -30.47 3.91
C PRO A 13 21.47 -30.42 5.35
N MET A 14 20.71 -31.42 5.75
CA MET A 14 19.99 -31.59 7.04
C MET A 14 20.88 -31.42 8.28
N ASN A 15 22.22 -31.48 8.16
CA ASN A 15 23.18 -31.36 9.24
C ASN A 15 23.44 -29.93 9.73
N ILE A 16 23.31 -28.92 8.85
CA ILE A 16 23.48 -27.51 9.23
C ILE A 16 22.23 -27.03 9.98
N SER A 17 21.05 -27.43 9.56
CA SER A 17 19.76 -27.11 10.19
C SER A 17 19.71 -27.57 11.67
N LYS A 18 20.10 -28.80 11.97
CA LYS A 18 20.06 -29.34 13.35
C LYS A 18 21.04 -28.63 14.30
N ARG A 19 22.21 -28.21 13.81
CA ARG A 19 23.19 -27.47 14.63
C ARG A 19 22.75 -26.04 14.91
N VAL A 20 22.12 -25.37 13.92
CA VAL A 20 21.55 -24.04 14.11
C VAL A 20 20.36 -24.08 15.07
N ASP A 21 19.48 -25.08 14.93
CA ASP A 21 18.35 -25.28 15.84
C ASP A 21 18.82 -25.48 17.29
N ALA A 22 19.84 -26.33 17.52
CA ALA A 22 20.39 -26.56 18.83
C ALA A 22 21.06 -25.30 19.44
N ALA A 23 21.80 -24.53 18.63
CA ALA A 23 22.44 -23.30 19.09
C ALA A 23 21.38 -22.25 19.47
N VAL A 24 20.36 -22.07 18.67
CA VAL A 24 19.26 -21.12 18.95
C VAL A 24 18.52 -21.53 20.24
N ILE A 25 18.22 -22.83 20.42
CA ILE A 25 17.47 -23.30 21.58
C ILE A 25 18.25 -23.16 22.90
N VAL A 26 19.58 -23.21 22.86
CA VAL A 26 20.40 -23.16 24.07
C VAL A 26 21.00 -21.78 24.30
N VAL A 27 21.64 -21.20 23.30
CA VAL A 27 22.41 -19.96 23.46
C VAL A 27 21.49 -18.75 23.65
N VAL A 28 20.38 -18.69 22.92
CA VAL A 28 19.47 -17.52 23.02
C VAL A 28 18.82 -17.42 24.41
N PRO A 29 18.24 -18.46 25.01
CA PRO A 29 17.70 -18.38 26.36
C PRO A 29 18.75 -18.04 27.42
N LEU A 30 19.96 -18.61 27.34
CA LEU A 30 21.05 -18.30 28.28
C LEU A 30 21.47 -16.82 28.18
N PHE A 31 21.63 -16.31 26.98
CA PHE A 31 22.02 -14.91 26.77
C PHE A 31 20.90 -13.95 27.17
N VAL A 32 19.64 -14.27 26.86
CA VAL A 32 18.47 -13.52 27.33
C VAL A 32 18.40 -13.49 28.85
N THR A 33 18.57 -14.63 29.51
CA THR A 33 18.58 -14.73 30.99
C THR A 33 19.71 -13.88 31.60
N PHE A 34 20.90 -13.91 31.01
CA PHE A 34 22.02 -13.08 31.43
C PHE A 34 21.69 -11.57 31.30
N LEU A 35 21.15 -11.14 30.16
CA LEU A 35 20.75 -9.74 29.96
C LEU A 35 19.64 -9.30 30.93
N MET A 36 18.71 -10.19 31.25
CA MET A 36 17.63 -9.92 32.21
C MET A 36 18.12 -9.73 33.65
N ILE A 37 19.16 -10.46 34.03
CA ILE A 37 19.74 -10.43 35.40
C ILE A 37 20.70 -9.25 35.56
N VAL A 38 21.60 -9.04 34.60
CA VAL A 38 22.74 -8.12 34.74
C VAL A 38 22.44 -6.72 34.19
N GLY A 39 21.55 -6.61 33.19
CA GLY A 39 21.44 -5.42 32.33
C GLY A 39 20.47 -4.34 32.79
N GLY A 40 19.81 -4.45 33.97
CA GLY A 40 18.80 -3.47 34.40
C GLY A 40 17.70 -3.27 33.36
N THR A 41 17.13 -2.05 33.27
CA THR A 41 16.07 -1.72 32.27
C THR A 41 16.56 -1.83 30.81
N PRO A 42 17.73 -1.30 30.41
CA PRO A 42 18.28 -1.49 29.07
C PRO A 42 18.52 -2.94 28.72
N GLY A 43 19.00 -3.75 29.66
CA GLY A 43 19.23 -5.18 29.46
C GLY A 43 17.94 -5.95 29.23
N LYS A 44 16.87 -5.62 29.96
CA LYS A 44 15.53 -6.21 29.74
C LYS A 44 14.99 -5.90 28.35
N LEU A 45 15.08 -4.64 27.91
CA LEU A 45 14.69 -4.23 26.56
C LEU A 45 15.51 -4.96 25.49
N GLY A 46 16.84 -5.06 25.68
CA GLY A 46 17.73 -5.81 24.81
C GLY A 46 17.39 -7.31 24.75
N ALA A 47 17.03 -7.91 25.89
CA ALA A 47 16.59 -9.30 25.98
C ALA A 47 15.28 -9.53 25.18
N PHE A 48 14.28 -8.67 25.35
CA PHE A 48 13.04 -8.75 24.58
C PHE A 48 13.27 -8.56 23.08
N ALA A 49 14.11 -7.60 22.69
CA ALA A 49 14.47 -7.37 21.29
C ALA A 49 15.15 -8.61 20.68
N LEU A 50 16.07 -9.26 21.42
CA LEU A 50 16.77 -10.46 20.98
C LEU A 50 15.83 -11.66 20.83
N VAL A 51 14.92 -11.87 21.77
CA VAL A 51 13.89 -12.92 21.67
C VAL A 51 12.98 -12.65 20.47
N GLY A 52 12.52 -11.41 20.31
CA GLY A 52 11.71 -11.01 19.16
C GLY A 52 12.43 -11.26 17.83
N LEU A 53 13.72 -10.92 17.76
CA LEU A 53 14.55 -11.17 16.58
C LEU A 53 14.72 -12.68 16.31
N ALA A 54 15.00 -13.49 17.35
CA ALA A 54 15.19 -14.92 17.20
C ALA A 54 13.88 -15.62 16.77
N VAL A 55 12.76 -15.26 17.37
CA VAL A 55 11.43 -15.76 17.00
C VAL A 55 11.07 -15.31 15.58
N GLY A 56 11.29 -14.04 15.24
CA GLY A 56 11.06 -13.51 13.90
C GLY A 56 11.91 -14.22 12.85
N ALA A 57 13.21 -14.44 13.15
CA ALA A 57 14.11 -15.18 12.27
C ALA A 57 13.66 -16.64 12.10
N TYR A 58 13.28 -17.32 13.20
CA TYR A 58 12.75 -18.67 13.13
C TYR A 58 11.49 -18.76 12.27
N ILE A 59 10.53 -17.86 12.49
CA ILE A 59 9.30 -17.79 11.68
C ILE A 59 9.66 -17.52 10.20
N GLY A 60 10.55 -16.55 9.93
CA GLY A 60 10.97 -16.22 8.57
C GLY A 60 11.65 -17.37 7.84
N LEU A 61 12.44 -18.18 8.56
CA LEU A 61 13.16 -19.32 7.99
C LEU A 61 12.29 -20.57 7.82
N ARG A 62 11.34 -20.80 8.72
CA ARG A 62 10.53 -22.03 8.72
C ARG A 62 9.11 -21.83 8.20
N HIS A 63 8.55 -20.66 8.43
CA HIS A 63 7.15 -20.35 8.15
C HIS A 63 6.96 -18.96 7.53
N PRO A 64 7.58 -18.65 6.37
CA PRO A 64 7.57 -17.31 5.78
C PRO A 64 6.16 -16.78 5.51
N THR A 65 5.19 -17.65 5.26
CA THR A 65 3.79 -17.29 5.04
C THR A 65 3.14 -16.63 6.25
N TYR A 66 3.55 -16.97 7.48
CA TYR A 66 3.02 -16.30 8.68
C TYR A 66 3.46 -14.84 8.76
N LEU A 67 4.70 -14.50 8.37
CA LEU A 67 5.15 -13.11 8.29
C LEU A 67 4.33 -12.31 7.29
N THR A 68 4.05 -12.89 6.14
CA THR A 68 3.24 -12.27 5.10
C THR A 68 1.81 -12.01 5.59
N ARG A 69 1.20 -12.97 6.29
CA ARG A 69 -0.14 -12.84 6.88
C ARG A 69 -0.17 -11.82 8.01
N ALA A 70 0.87 -11.81 8.86
CA ALA A 70 1.03 -10.81 9.92
C ALA A 70 1.18 -9.40 9.35
N LEU A 71 1.96 -9.23 8.27
CA LEU A 71 2.07 -7.96 7.56
C LEU A 71 0.71 -7.50 7.02
N ALA A 72 -0.04 -8.40 6.37
CA ALA A 72 -1.37 -8.08 5.84
C ALA A 72 -2.32 -7.60 6.94
N PHE A 73 -2.35 -8.32 8.08
CA PHE A 73 -3.16 -7.96 9.23
C PHE A 73 -2.73 -6.61 9.84
N SER A 74 -1.44 -6.44 10.10
CA SER A 74 -0.93 -5.21 10.72
C SER A 74 -1.11 -3.99 9.82
N LEU A 75 -0.88 -4.14 8.53
CA LEU A 75 -1.09 -3.06 7.56
C LEU A 75 -2.56 -2.63 7.46
N GLY A 76 -3.50 -3.56 7.63
CA GLY A 76 -4.92 -3.25 7.64
C GLY A 76 -5.44 -2.74 8.99
N ALA A 77 -5.04 -3.38 10.11
CA ALA A 77 -5.60 -3.11 11.43
C ALA A 77 -4.81 -2.09 12.26
N LEU A 78 -3.47 -2.11 12.17
CA LEU A 78 -2.56 -1.31 13.01
C LEU A 78 -1.45 -0.67 12.16
N PRO A 79 -1.79 0.10 11.10
CA PRO A 79 -0.80 0.59 10.12
C PRO A 79 0.29 1.49 10.74
N PHE A 80 -0.04 2.24 11.77
CA PHE A 80 0.87 3.14 12.48
C PHE A 80 1.34 2.58 13.83
N GLY A 81 1.05 1.30 14.11
CA GLY A 81 1.50 0.66 15.33
C GLY A 81 3.02 0.48 15.37
N TYR A 82 3.54 0.50 16.59
CA TYR A 82 4.94 0.20 16.90
C TYR A 82 5.06 -1.21 17.50
N VAL A 83 6.24 -1.79 17.38
CA VAL A 83 6.57 -3.03 18.08
C VAL A 83 6.58 -2.73 19.59
N PRO A 84 5.84 -3.47 20.42
CA PRO A 84 5.79 -3.22 21.85
C PRO A 84 7.18 -3.19 22.48
N GLY A 85 7.48 -2.12 23.23
CA GLY A 85 8.77 -1.93 23.89
C GLY A 85 9.93 -1.46 22.98
N VAL A 86 9.69 -1.32 21.67
CA VAL A 86 10.69 -0.86 20.69
C VAL A 86 10.03 0.22 19.81
N HIS A 87 10.64 1.40 19.67
CA HIS A 87 10.13 2.46 18.79
C HIS A 87 10.39 2.17 17.30
N ALA A 88 10.05 0.95 16.86
CA ALA A 88 10.13 0.55 15.46
C ALA A 88 8.71 0.36 14.89
N PRO A 89 8.35 0.97 13.76
CA PRO A 89 7.04 0.77 13.15
C PRO A 89 6.79 -0.71 12.86
N LEU A 90 5.66 -1.24 13.33
CA LEU A 90 5.30 -2.66 13.22
C LEU A 90 5.29 -3.13 11.77
N VAL A 91 4.64 -2.35 10.88
CA VAL A 91 4.55 -2.69 9.46
C VAL A 91 5.91 -2.67 8.77
N PHE A 92 6.83 -1.77 9.17
CA PHE A 92 8.20 -1.73 8.66
C PHE A 92 8.97 -2.98 9.06
N THR A 93 8.90 -3.37 10.34
CA THR A 93 9.58 -4.56 10.87
C THR A 93 9.09 -5.84 10.19
N LEU A 94 7.77 -5.99 10.03
CA LEU A 94 7.18 -7.13 9.32
C LEU A 94 7.49 -7.09 7.83
N GLY A 95 7.44 -5.91 7.19
CA GLY A 95 7.80 -5.72 5.80
C GLY A 95 9.25 -6.11 5.52
N PHE A 96 10.18 -5.70 6.39
CA PHE A 96 11.58 -6.12 6.31
C PHE A 96 11.72 -7.65 6.41
N GLY A 97 11.00 -8.28 7.34
CA GLY A 97 10.95 -9.73 7.47
C GLY A 97 10.41 -10.43 6.21
N VAL A 98 9.36 -9.89 5.58
CA VAL A 98 8.80 -10.42 4.33
C VAL A 98 9.79 -10.28 3.18
N VAL A 99 10.46 -9.14 3.05
CA VAL A 99 11.50 -8.91 2.02
C VAL A 99 12.65 -9.91 2.21
N LEU A 100 13.15 -10.05 3.43
CA LEU A 100 14.24 -10.98 3.74
C LEU A 100 13.82 -12.44 3.47
N ALA A 101 12.62 -12.83 3.89
CA ALA A 101 12.07 -14.16 3.62
C ALA A 101 11.95 -14.43 2.10
N SER A 102 11.54 -13.45 1.30
CA SER A 102 11.43 -13.59 -0.16
C SER A 102 12.78 -13.78 -0.85
N VAL A 103 13.86 -13.23 -0.30
CA VAL A 103 15.24 -13.43 -0.78
C VAL A 103 15.74 -14.83 -0.44
N ILE A 104 15.46 -15.31 0.79
CA ILE A 104 15.90 -16.62 1.29
C ILE A 104 15.13 -17.75 0.61
N HIS A 105 13.81 -17.62 0.54
CA HIS A 105 12.91 -18.63 -0.04
C HIS A 105 12.58 -18.24 -1.48
N ARG A 106 13.54 -18.38 -2.39
CA ARG A 106 13.31 -18.13 -3.81
C ARG A 106 12.24 -19.09 -4.34
N THR A 107 11.04 -18.60 -4.48
CA THR A 107 10.00 -19.28 -5.25
C THR A 107 10.35 -19.21 -6.74
N GLY A 108 10.08 -20.30 -7.47
CA GLY A 108 10.44 -20.41 -8.89
C GLY A 108 10.02 -19.16 -9.69
N VAL A 109 10.90 -18.73 -10.58
CA VAL A 109 10.83 -17.42 -11.26
C VAL A 109 9.56 -17.33 -12.09
N SER A 110 8.58 -16.57 -11.63
CA SER A 110 7.58 -16.02 -12.53
C SER A 110 8.26 -15.01 -13.46
N ARG A 111 7.72 -14.84 -14.67
CA ARG A 111 8.24 -13.84 -15.63
C ARG A 111 8.16 -12.45 -14.96
N VAL A 112 9.26 -11.70 -15.04
CA VAL A 112 9.31 -10.31 -14.54
C VAL A 112 8.27 -9.48 -15.30
N THR A 113 7.38 -8.84 -14.56
CA THR A 113 6.33 -8.00 -15.15
C THR A 113 6.85 -6.58 -15.44
N TYR A 114 6.21 -5.87 -16.37
CA TYR A 114 6.54 -4.46 -16.63
C TYR A 114 6.39 -3.59 -15.38
N GLY A 115 5.39 -3.87 -14.55
CA GLY A 115 5.19 -3.18 -13.26
C GLY A 115 6.37 -3.42 -12.31
N GLU A 116 6.86 -4.65 -12.23
CA GLU A 116 8.02 -4.99 -11.40
C GLU A 116 9.29 -4.29 -11.92
N MET A 117 9.52 -4.26 -13.25
CA MET A 117 10.66 -3.55 -13.83
C MET A 117 10.63 -2.05 -13.54
N ALA A 118 9.46 -1.42 -13.61
CA ALA A 118 9.31 0.01 -13.30
C ALA A 118 9.62 0.28 -11.82
N VAL A 119 9.14 -0.56 -10.90
CA VAL A 119 9.45 -0.45 -9.46
C VAL A 119 10.95 -0.66 -9.20
N ILE A 120 11.58 -1.64 -9.84
CA ILE A 120 13.03 -1.87 -9.71
C ILE A 120 13.82 -0.66 -10.24
N ALA A 121 13.44 -0.10 -11.39
CA ALA A 121 14.07 1.10 -11.94
C ALA A 121 13.98 2.28 -10.97
N LEU A 122 12.82 2.47 -10.34
CA LEU A 122 12.64 3.49 -9.31
C LEU A 122 13.55 3.27 -8.08
N ILE A 123 13.69 2.03 -7.63
CA ILE A 123 14.59 1.68 -6.51
C ILE A 123 16.05 1.98 -6.89
N VAL A 124 16.48 1.57 -8.09
CA VAL A 124 17.87 1.76 -8.53
C VAL A 124 18.20 3.25 -8.66
N THR A 125 17.34 4.04 -9.30
CA THR A 125 17.57 5.49 -9.47
C THR A 125 17.56 6.22 -8.13
N SER A 126 16.69 5.84 -7.19
CA SER A 126 16.66 6.38 -5.84
C SER A 126 17.90 5.99 -5.03
N ALA A 127 18.39 4.77 -5.18
CA ALA A 127 19.63 4.32 -4.54
C ALA A 127 20.86 5.10 -5.06
N LEU A 128 20.94 5.37 -6.36
CA LEU A 128 21.98 6.22 -6.94
C LEU A 128 21.96 7.64 -6.35
N SER A 129 20.76 8.19 -6.15
CA SER A 129 20.60 9.48 -5.49
C SER A 129 21.16 9.46 -4.06
N VAL A 130 20.82 8.45 -3.26
CA VAL A 130 21.31 8.35 -1.87
C VAL A 130 22.83 8.22 -1.82
N VAL A 131 23.44 7.48 -2.74
CA VAL A 131 24.91 7.38 -2.82
C VAL A 131 25.54 8.74 -3.15
N ALA A 132 24.85 9.55 -3.98
CA ALA A 132 25.37 10.86 -4.37
C ALA A 132 25.13 11.97 -3.34
N THR A 133 24.03 11.90 -2.57
CA THR A 133 23.59 13.00 -1.69
C THR A 133 23.62 12.66 -0.20
N GLY A 134 23.65 11.36 0.15
CA GLY A 134 23.60 10.91 1.54
C GLY A 134 24.85 11.33 2.32
N SER A 135 24.66 12.19 3.29
CA SER A 135 25.73 12.73 4.14
C SER A 135 25.51 12.45 5.63
N ALA A 136 24.26 12.22 6.03
CA ALA A 136 23.86 11.98 7.40
C ALA A 136 23.17 10.63 7.59
N THR A 137 23.22 10.08 8.80
CA THR A 137 22.56 8.80 9.14
C THR A 137 21.06 8.84 8.85
N VAL A 138 20.43 10.02 8.99
CA VAL A 138 19.00 10.22 8.71
C VAL A 138 18.67 9.98 7.24
N ASP A 139 19.55 10.33 6.29
CA ASP A 139 19.33 10.12 4.85
C ASP A 139 19.18 8.62 4.54
N TYR A 140 20.08 7.82 5.12
CA TYR A 140 20.06 6.37 4.95
C TYR A 140 18.88 5.71 5.67
N ALA A 141 18.50 6.22 6.84
CA ALA A 141 17.38 5.71 7.61
C ALA A 141 16.03 5.96 6.89
N GLU A 142 15.80 7.17 6.39
CA GLU A 142 14.59 7.52 5.66
C GLU A 142 14.50 6.78 4.32
N PHE A 143 15.61 6.72 3.58
CA PHE A 143 15.69 5.90 2.38
C PHE A 143 15.42 4.43 2.68
N GLY A 144 16.01 3.88 3.74
CA GLY A 144 15.81 2.48 4.14
C GLY A 144 14.35 2.16 4.44
N LYS A 145 13.64 3.05 5.15
CA LYS A 145 12.19 2.91 5.39
C LYS A 145 11.39 2.86 4.09
N TRP A 146 11.67 3.78 3.19
CA TRP A 146 11.01 3.81 1.88
C TRP A 146 11.38 2.60 1.02
N LEU A 147 12.66 2.21 0.97
CA LEU A 147 13.16 1.08 0.20
C LEU A 147 12.47 -0.24 0.61
N VAL A 148 12.43 -0.54 1.91
CA VAL A 148 11.76 -1.74 2.42
C VAL A 148 10.27 -1.72 2.05
N SER A 149 9.61 -0.58 2.23
CA SER A 149 8.19 -0.43 1.92
C SER A 149 7.89 -0.64 0.43
N THR A 150 8.81 -0.22 -0.45
CA THR A 150 8.69 -0.40 -1.89
C THR A 150 9.06 -1.82 -2.33
N LEU A 151 10.09 -2.44 -1.71
CA LEU A 151 10.47 -3.84 -1.96
C LEU A 151 9.38 -4.84 -1.58
N VAL A 152 8.46 -4.49 -0.68
CA VAL A 152 7.28 -5.30 -0.38
C VAL A 152 6.47 -5.59 -1.66
N ALA A 153 6.36 -4.64 -2.60
CA ALA A 153 5.67 -4.89 -3.87
C ALA A 153 6.33 -6.04 -4.65
N VAL A 154 7.65 -6.01 -4.79
CA VAL A 154 8.42 -7.05 -5.48
C VAL A 154 8.29 -8.40 -4.75
N SER A 155 8.37 -8.38 -3.41
CA SER A 155 8.23 -9.58 -2.59
C SER A 155 6.85 -10.23 -2.71
N LEU A 156 5.78 -9.43 -2.70
CA LEU A 156 4.41 -9.91 -2.87
C LEU A 156 4.16 -10.48 -4.27
N LEU A 157 4.71 -9.87 -5.33
CA LEU A 157 4.59 -10.38 -6.70
C LEU A 157 5.28 -11.75 -6.88
N ARG A 158 6.20 -12.14 -6.00
CA ARG A 158 6.87 -13.45 -6.00
C ARG A 158 6.11 -14.52 -5.22
N LEU A 159 5.05 -14.17 -4.52
CA LEU A 159 4.24 -15.14 -3.78
C LEU A 159 3.40 -16.02 -4.73
N PRO A 160 3.12 -17.28 -4.34
CA PRO A 160 2.11 -18.09 -4.99
C PRO A 160 0.76 -17.34 -4.98
N ARG A 161 -0.03 -17.50 -6.04
CA ARG A 161 -1.33 -16.83 -6.20
C ARG A 161 -2.27 -17.02 -5.02
N THR A 162 -2.33 -18.24 -4.49
CA THR A 162 -3.16 -18.58 -3.34
C THR A 162 -2.79 -17.80 -2.08
N GLU A 163 -1.49 -17.66 -1.80
CA GLU A 163 -0.99 -16.90 -0.66
C GLU A 163 -1.18 -15.39 -0.86
N LEU A 164 -1.01 -14.90 -2.09
CA LEU A 164 -1.25 -13.50 -2.41
C LEU A 164 -2.73 -13.12 -2.28
N GLU A 165 -3.66 -13.98 -2.73
CA GLU A 165 -5.09 -13.76 -2.52
C GLU A 165 -5.47 -13.82 -1.04
N LEU A 166 -4.85 -14.72 -0.27
CA LEU A 166 -5.05 -14.79 1.18
C LEU A 166 -4.53 -13.54 1.88
N PHE A 167 -3.35 -13.02 1.48
CA PHE A 167 -2.83 -11.74 1.93
C PHE A 167 -3.86 -10.62 1.73
N GLY A 168 -4.40 -10.49 0.51
CA GLY A 168 -5.37 -9.46 0.20
C GLY A 168 -6.66 -9.59 1.03
N ARG A 169 -7.17 -10.81 1.24
CA ARG A 169 -8.35 -11.05 2.07
C ARG A 169 -8.10 -10.70 3.54
N ILE A 170 -6.94 -11.09 4.09
CA ILE A 170 -6.56 -10.74 5.47
C ILE A 170 -6.48 -9.21 5.60
N TYR A 171 -5.84 -8.53 4.64
CA TYR A 171 -5.76 -7.07 4.62
C TYR A 171 -7.15 -6.42 4.62
N VAL A 172 -8.08 -6.90 3.78
CA VAL A 172 -9.46 -6.38 3.72
C VAL A 172 -10.20 -6.58 5.04
N TYR A 173 -10.13 -7.77 5.64
CA TYR A 173 -10.79 -8.03 6.93
C TYR A 173 -10.19 -7.18 8.05
N ALA A 174 -8.87 -7.06 8.10
CA ALA A 174 -8.16 -6.25 9.07
C ALA A 174 -8.50 -4.75 8.94
N ALA A 175 -8.50 -4.22 7.72
CA ALA A 175 -8.91 -2.84 7.45
C ALA A 175 -10.40 -2.59 7.75
N SER A 176 -11.26 -3.59 7.51
CA SER A 176 -12.68 -3.49 7.89
C SER A 176 -12.86 -3.46 9.39
N LEU A 177 -12.06 -4.23 10.15
CA LEU A 177 -12.04 -4.18 11.61
C LEU A 177 -11.58 -2.79 12.11
N ALA A 178 -10.50 -2.26 11.51
CA ALA A 178 -10.02 -0.92 11.83
C ALA A 178 -11.04 0.16 11.48
N ALA A 179 -11.75 0.03 10.36
CA ALA A 179 -12.82 0.93 9.96
C ALA A 179 -13.97 0.91 10.97
N ALA A 180 -14.43 -0.27 11.38
CA ALA A 180 -15.47 -0.43 12.39
C ALA A 180 -15.04 0.18 13.74
N PHE A 181 -13.82 -0.10 14.19
CA PHE A 181 -13.25 0.50 15.38
C PHE A 181 -13.20 2.03 15.28
N ALA A 182 -12.73 2.56 14.16
CA ALA A 182 -12.63 3.99 13.92
C ALA A 182 -14.01 4.69 13.96
N VAL A 183 -15.05 4.05 13.41
CA VAL A 183 -16.44 4.54 13.49
C VAL A 183 -16.93 4.55 14.94
N VAL A 184 -16.67 3.48 15.71
CA VAL A 184 -17.03 3.41 17.14
C VAL A 184 -16.34 4.52 17.95
N VAL A 185 -15.04 4.74 17.70
CA VAL A 185 -14.27 5.84 18.33
C VAL A 185 -14.86 7.20 17.96
N LEU A 186 -15.15 7.42 16.68
CA LEU A 186 -15.70 8.70 16.22
C LEU A 186 -17.05 9.03 16.85
N MET A 187 -17.92 8.02 17.02
CA MET A 187 -19.30 8.20 17.48
C MET A 187 -19.44 8.12 19.00
N GLY A 188 -18.63 7.29 19.66
CA GLY A 188 -18.83 6.93 21.06
C GLY A 188 -17.73 7.38 22.03
N ASP A 189 -16.59 7.81 21.52
CA ASP A 189 -15.43 8.16 22.34
C ASP A 189 -14.71 9.43 21.86
N PRO A 190 -15.35 10.59 22.00
CA PRO A 190 -14.72 11.86 21.63
C PRO A 190 -13.45 12.16 22.44
N ALA A 191 -13.30 11.56 23.62
CA ALA A 191 -12.12 11.72 24.47
C ALA A 191 -10.94 10.77 24.11
N GLY A 192 -11.12 9.89 23.13
CA GLY A 192 -10.05 9.00 22.64
C GLY A 192 -9.61 7.89 23.60
N LYS A 193 -10.38 7.61 24.68
CA LYS A 193 -10.02 6.59 25.69
C LYS A 193 -9.85 5.19 25.09
N LEU A 194 -10.68 4.83 24.10
CA LEU A 194 -10.61 3.55 23.42
C LEU A 194 -9.29 3.37 22.65
N ILE A 195 -8.75 4.45 22.11
CA ILE A 195 -7.44 4.40 21.45
C ILE A 195 -6.33 4.16 22.49
N GLY A 196 -6.48 4.66 23.71
CA GLY A 196 -5.54 4.42 24.81
C GLY A 196 -5.34 2.94 25.14
N TYR A 197 -6.31 2.07 24.88
CA TYR A 197 -6.11 0.62 25.01
C TYR A 197 -5.08 0.05 24.01
N LEU A 198 -4.79 0.77 22.93
CA LEU A 198 -3.75 0.42 21.97
C LEU A 198 -2.38 1.05 22.30
N SER A 199 -2.24 1.66 23.47
CA SER A 199 -0.97 2.27 23.91
C SER A 199 0.24 1.32 23.92
N PRO A 200 0.11 -0.01 24.17
CA PRO A 200 1.23 -0.93 24.00
C PRO A 200 1.81 -0.95 22.58
N PHE A 201 1.01 -0.58 21.59
CA PHE A 201 1.42 -0.44 20.19
C PHE A 201 1.79 1.02 19.81
N GLY A 202 2.00 1.90 20.80
CA GLY A 202 2.40 3.28 20.57
C GLY A 202 1.27 4.23 20.17
N TYR A 203 0.00 3.81 20.22
CA TYR A 203 -1.12 4.71 20.03
C TYR A 203 -1.34 5.52 21.31
N GLY A 204 -1.11 6.82 21.25
CA GLY A 204 -1.27 7.74 22.38
C GLY A 204 -2.33 8.79 22.13
N THR A 205 -2.64 9.54 23.19
CA THR A 205 -3.61 10.64 23.16
C THR A 205 -3.03 11.95 22.62
N GLU A 206 -1.74 12.03 22.38
CA GLU A 206 -1.05 13.30 22.07
C GLU A 206 -1.32 13.83 20.65
N GLU A 207 -1.93 13.03 19.77
CA GLU A 207 -2.14 13.39 18.36
C GLU A 207 -3.58 13.86 18.07
N GLU A 208 -4.28 14.39 19.05
CA GLU A 208 -5.65 14.91 18.87
C GLU A 208 -5.73 16.03 17.82
N SER A 209 -4.68 16.78 17.60
CA SER A 209 -4.66 17.93 16.69
C SER A 209 -4.87 17.57 15.22
N THR A 210 -4.44 16.39 14.78
CA THR A 210 -4.56 15.95 13.36
C THR A 210 -5.98 15.52 12.99
N ARG A 211 -6.83 15.22 13.97
CA ARG A 211 -8.22 14.79 13.76
C ARG A 211 -9.18 15.94 13.47
N PHE A 212 -8.80 17.16 13.80
CA PHE A 212 -9.66 18.31 13.65
C PHE A 212 -9.39 19.03 12.32
N VAL A 213 -10.47 19.35 11.62
CA VAL A 213 -10.43 20.29 10.49
C VAL A 213 -11.24 21.51 10.91
N TYR A 214 -10.60 22.65 10.84
CA TYR A 214 -11.25 23.92 11.07
C TYR A 214 -11.83 24.43 9.73
N SER A 215 -13.13 24.59 9.66
CA SER A 215 -13.81 25.14 8.50
C SER A 215 -14.86 26.13 8.99
N GLY A 216 -14.75 27.41 8.58
CA GLY A 216 -15.71 28.44 8.95
C GLY A 216 -15.81 28.72 10.45
N GLY A 217 -14.74 28.53 11.23
CA GLY A 217 -14.71 28.71 12.68
C GLY A 217 -15.22 27.55 13.52
N ALA A 218 -15.68 26.47 12.90
CA ALA A 218 -16.10 25.24 13.59
C ALA A 218 -15.04 24.13 13.43
N ALA A 219 -14.69 23.48 14.53
CA ALA A 219 -13.84 22.29 14.52
C ALA A 219 -14.68 21.06 14.14
N THR A 220 -14.32 20.38 13.08
CA THR A 220 -14.95 19.12 12.65
C THR A 220 -14.01 17.96 12.92
N VAL A 221 -14.47 16.96 13.68
CA VAL A 221 -13.70 15.73 13.91
C VAL A 221 -13.78 14.84 12.68
N ARG A 222 -12.63 14.34 12.24
CA ARG A 222 -12.49 13.41 11.11
C ARG A 222 -12.22 12.00 11.60
N LEU A 223 -12.65 10.99 10.83
CA LEU A 223 -12.34 9.60 11.12
C LEU A 223 -10.86 9.33 10.81
N ALA A 224 -10.12 8.86 11.81
CA ALA A 224 -8.75 8.39 11.67
C ALA A 224 -8.56 6.99 12.29
N GLY A 225 -9.01 6.77 13.52
CA GLY A 225 -8.86 5.49 14.24
C GLY A 225 -7.38 5.08 14.38
N THR A 226 -7.07 3.85 14.01
CA THR A 226 -5.69 3.32 14.03
C THR A 226 -4.77 3.89 12.93
N TYR A 227 -5.29 4.67 12.01
CA TYR A 227 -4.49 5.35 10.98
C TYR A 227 -3.92 6.69 11.45
N ILE A 228 -4.29 7.15 12.64
CA ILE A 228 -3.84 8.42 13.25
C ILE A 228 -4.22 9.64 12.37
N ASP A 229 -3.72 9.71 11.14
CA ASP A 229 -4.06 10.76 10.18
C ASP A 229 -5.25 10.35 9.28
N PRO A 230 -6.28 11.22 9.17
CA PRO A 230 -7.44 10.97 8.32
C PRO A 230 -7.15 10.82 6.83
N ASN A 231 -6.09 11.44 6.30
CA ASN A 231 -5.71 11.28 4.90
C ASN A 231 -5.08 9.90 4.67
N ALA A 232 -4.22 9.46 5.58
CA ALA A 232 -3.67 8.11 5.57
C ALA A 232 -4.77 7.06 5.73
N ALA A 233 -5.77 7.30 6.60
CA ALA A 233 -6.97 6.48 6.71
C ALA A 233 -7.71 6.39 5.38
N GLY A 234 -7.93 7.54 4.72
CA GLY A 234 -8.56 7.59 3.41
C GLY A 234 -7.87 6.70 2.38
N ILE A 235 -6.54 6.73 2.31
CA ILE A 235 -5.75 5.91 1.38
C ILE A 235 -5.82 4.42 1.75
N GLY A 236 -5.60 4.08 3.02
CA GLY A 236 -5.67 2.69 3.47
C GLY A 236 -7.04 2.06 3.22
N LEU A 237 -8.11 2.78 3.54
CA LEU A 237 -9.50 2.35 3.30
C LEU A 237 -9.84 2.30 1.81
N PHE A 238 -9.30 3.22 0.98
CA PHE A 238 -9.43 3.18 -0.46
C PHE A 238 -8.81 1.90 -1.04
N VAL A 239 -7.58 1.57 -0.66
CA VAL A 239 -6.93 0.33 -1.11
C VAL A 239 -7.70 -0.90 -0.64
N ALA A 240 -8.16 -0.91 0.62
CA ALA A 240 -8.98 -2.00 1.15
C ALA A 240 -10.30 -2.17 0.38
N LEU A 241 -10.95 -1.06 -0.02
CA LEU A 241 -12.17 -1.08 -0.84
C LEU A 241 -11.89 -1.67 -2.23
N MET A 242 -10.78 -1.29 -2.89
CA MET A 242 -10.40 -1.86 -4.18
C MET A 242 -10.20 -3.39 -4.08
N LEU A 243 -9.48 -3.84 -3.05
CA LEU A 243 -9.24 -5.26 -2.82
C LEU A 243 -10.51 -6.01 -2.38
N CYS A 244 -11.38 -5.40 -1.60
CA CYS A 244 -12.66 -5.96 -1.19
C CYS A 244 -13.51 -6.33 -2.42
N VAL A 245 -13.63 -5.40 -3.37
CA VAL A 245 -14.37 -5.63 -4.61
C VAL A 245 -13.71 -6.71 -5.48
N LEU A 246 -12.38 -6.71 -5.55
CA LEU A 246 -11.62 -7.66 -6.38
C LEU A 246 -11.64 -9.09 -5.85
N LEU A 247 -11.55 -9.27 -4.52
CA LEU A 247 -11.25 -10.58 -3.89
C LEU A 247 -12.44 -11.23 -3.20
N LEU A 248 -13.44 -10.44 -2.78
CA LEU A 248 -14.60 -10.97 -2.10
C LEU A 248 -15.78 -11.15 -3.05
N ARG A 249 -16.77 -11.91 -2.60
CA ARG A 249 -17.99 -12.22 -3.39
C ARG A 249 -19.24 -12.05 -2.52
N ASP A 250 -20.36 -11.97 -3.17
CA ASP A 250 -21.70 -12.05 -2.57
C ASP A 250 -21.95 -11.02 -1.45
N ARG A 251 -22.68 -11.43 -0.43
CA ARG A 251 -23.09 -10.57 0.70
C ARG A 251 -21.91 -9.99 1.48
N MET A 252 -20.82 -10.75 1.62
CA MET A 252 -19.63 -10.29 2.33
C MET A 252 -18.97 -9.12 1.60
N ARG A 253 -18.86 -9.20 0.26
CA ARG A 253 -18.37 -8.07 -0.55
C ARG A 253 -19.22 -6.82 -0.34
N LEU A 254 -20.56 -6.98 -0.42
CA LEU A 254 -21.45 -5.83 -0.25
C LEU A 254 -21.33 -5.20 1.13
N ALA A 255 -21.40 -6.02 2.19
CA ALA A 255 -21.35 -5.54 3.58
C ALA A 255 -20.03 -4.82 3.89
N LEU A 256 -18.89 -5.43 3.54
CA LEU A 256 -17.59 -4.83 3.82
C LEU A 256 -17.29 -3.64 2.91
N SER A 257 -17.73 -3.65 1.64
CA SER A 257 -17.61 -2.47 0.78
C SER A 257 -18.42 -1.29 1.31
N ALA A 258 -19.63 -1.54 1.82
CA ALA A 258 -20.45 -0.49 2.44
C ALA A 258 -19.79 0.08 3.70
N LEU A 259 -19.23 -0.77 4.57
CA LEU A 259 -18.50 -0.34 5.77
C LEU A 259 -17.25 0.48 5.39
N LEU A 260 -16.41 -0.04 4.49
CA LEU A 260 -15.18 0.62 4.07
C LEU A 260 -15.46 1.95 3.37
N PHE A 261 -16.47 2.00 2.49
CA PHE A 261 -16.87 3.23 1.82
C PHE A 261 -17.47 4.25 2.80
N GLY A 262 -18.33 3.82 3.72
CA GLY A 262 -18.87 4.69 4.76
C GLY A 262 -17.78 5.28 5.66
N ALA A 263 -16.84 4.46 6.11
CA ALA A 263 -15.68 4.92 6.88
C ALA A 263 -14.79 5.88 6.05
N LEU A 264 -14.56 5.58 4.77
CA LEU A 264 -13.82 6.44 3.86
C LEU A 264 -14.48 7.82 3.71
N VAL A 265 -15.79 7.90 3.58
CA VAL A 265 -16.55 9.17 3.57
C VAL A 265 -16.33 9.96 4.86
N LEU A 266 -16.37 9.29 6.02
CA LEU A 266 -16.16 9.91 7.32
C LEU A 266 -14.72 10.40 7.57
N THR A 267 -13.74 9.92 6.80
CA THR A 267 -12.37 10.51 6.84
C THR A 267 -12.35 11.94 6.33
N LEU A 268 -13.33 12.36 5.55
CA LEU A 268 -13.37 13.66 4.85
C LEU A 268 -12.11 13.89 3.99
N SER A 269 -11.42 12.83 3.56
CA SER A 269 -10.26 12.89 2.69
C SER A 269 -10.71 13.13 1.25
N ARG A 270 -10.56 14.36 0.77
CA ARG A 270 -10.90 14.75 -0.61
C ARG A 270 -10.22 13.84 -1.63
N ALA A 271 -8.94 13.56 -1.39
CA ALA A 271 -8.14 12.74 -2.27
C ALA A 271 -8.69 11.32 -2.44
N ALA A 272 -9.01 10.65 -1.35
CA ALA A 272 -9.57 9.31 -1.39
C ALA A 272 -10.96 9.28 -2.03
N LEU A 273 -11.83 10.24 -1.69
CA LEU A 273 -13.17 10.36 -2.26
C LEU A 273 -13.12 10.62 -3.77
N PHE A 274 -12.33 11.60 -4.22
CA PHE A 274 -12.19 11.90 -5.65
C PHE A 274 -11.57 10.75 -6.42
N SER A 275 -10.63 10.00 -5.84
CA SER A 275 -10.08 8.79 -6.47
C SER A 275 -11.14 7.73 -6.72
N VAL A 276 -12.05 7.50 -5.76
CA VAL A 276 -13.18 6.57 -5.94
C VAL A 276 -14.14 7.07 -7.01
N VAL A 277 -14.56 8.33 -6.92
CA VAL A 277 -15.50 8.94 -7.89
C VAL A 277 -14.91 8.87 -9.30
N PHE A 278 -13.68 9.32 -9.48
CA PHE A 278 -13.01 9.31 -10.77
C PHE A 278 -12.83 7.89 -11.31
N GLY A 279 -12.44 6.95 -10.44
CA GLY A 279 -12.33 5.54 -10.79
C GLY A 279 -13.65 4.93 -11.28
N VAL A 280 -14.75 5.23 -10.60
CA VAL A 280 -16.11 4.78 -11.02
C VAL A 280 -16.51 5.43 -12.34
N VAL A 281 -16.26 6.73 -12.52
CA VAL A 281 -16.53 7.41 -13.81
C VAL A 281 -15.75 6.76 -14.94
N LEU A 282 -14.46 6.51 -14.77
CA LEU A 282 -13.66 5.81 -15.78
C LEU A 282 -14.20 4.40 -16.08
N MET A 283 -14.58 3.67 -15.04
CA MET A 283 -15.17 2.36 -15.21
C MET A 283 -16.49 2.44 -16.01
N LEU A 284 -17.36 3.38 -15.72
CA LEU A 284 -18.63 3.57 -16.44
C LEU A 284 -18.42 3.99 -17.91
N LEU A 285 -17.35 4.74 -18.19
CA LEU A 285 -17.04 5.18 -19.56
C LEU A 285 -16.39 4.10 -20.41
N PHE A 286 -15.45 3.35 -19.86
CA PHE A 286 -14.57 2.48 -20.64
C PHE A 286 -14.88 0.98 -20.49
N GLN A 287 -15.57 0.56 -19.41
CA GLN A 287 -15.93 -0.84 -19.21
C GLN A 287 -17.10 -1.25 -20.10
N SER A 288 -16.97 -2.38 -20.77
CA SER A 288 -18.07 -3.00 -21.48
C SER A 288 -19.01 -3.72 -20.50
N MET A 289 -20.03 -3.03 -20.03
CA MET A 289 -21.01 -3.53 -19.06
C MET A 289 -22.41 -3.63 -19.70
N ARG A 290 -23.23 -4.56 -19.18
CA ARG A 290 -24.64 -4.58 -19.51
C ARG A 290 -25.31 -3.30 -19.00
N THR A 291 -26.30 -2.77 -19.74
CA THR A 291 -27.01 -1.55 -19.34
C THR A 291 -27.60 -1.64 -17.94
N ARG A 292 -28.13 -2.82 -17.57
CA ARG A 292 -28.65 -3.08 -16.22
C ARG A 292 -27.60 -2.86 -15.13
N ASP A 293 -26.40 -3.43 -15.31
CA ASP A 293 -25.32 -3.33 -14.30
C ASP A 293 -24.85 -1.89 -14.19
N ARG A 294 -24.78 -1.18 -15.32
CA ARG A 294 -24.44 0.24 -15.37
C ARG A 294 -25.44 1.10 -14.58
N VAL A 295 -26.74 0.85 -14.79
CA VAL A 295 -27.82 1.56 -14.06
C VAL A 295 -27.77 1.25 -12.56
N VAL A 296 -27.51 0.00 -12.18
CA VAL A 296 -27.38 -0.39 -10.75
C VAL A 296 -26.18 0.31 -10.10
N ILE A 297 -25.03 0.37 -10.77
CA ILE A 297 -23.84 1.06 -10.25
C ILE A 297 -24.09 2.55 -10.13
N ILE A 298 -24.62 3.19 -11.16
CA ILE A 298 -24.96 4.64 -11.13
C ILE A 298 -25.96 4.92 -10.01
N GLY A 299 -27.04 4.14 -9.94
CA GLY A 299 -28.07 4.30 -8.90
C GLY A 299 -27.54 4.10 -7.49
N GLY A 300 -26.72 3.05 -7.28
CA GLY A 300 -26.10 2.77 -6.00
C GLY A 300 -25.10 3.86 -5.59
N PHE A 301 -24.30 4.34 -6.54
CA PHE A 301 -23.34 5.40 -6.29
C PHE A 301 -24.03 6.75 -6.01
N PHE A 302 -25.10 7.05 -6.76
CA PHE A 302 -25.92 8.24 -6.53
C PHE A 302 -26.62 8.20 -5.17
N ALA A 303 -27.21 7.07 -4.79
CA ALA A 303 -27.82 6.88 -3.48
C ALA A 303 -26.80 7.05 -2.34
N ALA A 304 -25.60 6.46 -2.49
CA ALA A 304 -24.51 6.61 -1.54
C ALA A 304 -24.02 8.07 -1.43
N PHE A 305 -23.93 8.78 -2.56
CA PHE A 305 -23.56 10.19 -2.61
C PHE A 305 -24.60 11.08 -1.92
N VAL A 306 -25.89 10.86 -2.19
CA VAL A 306 -27.00 11.58 -1.52
C VAL A 306 -26.98 11.31 -0.03
N ALA A 307 -26.80 10.04 0.37
CA ALA A 307 -26.66 9.68 1.78
C ALA A 307 -25.45 10.36 2.44
N ALA A 308 -24.32 10.44 1.77
CA ALA A 308 -23.15 11.16 2.26
C ALA A 308 -23.43 12.67 2.42
N LEU A 309 -24.08 13.31 1.45
CA LEU A 309 -24.43 14.73 1.50
C LEU A 309 -25.54 15.06 2.54
N SER A 310 -26.31 14.06 2.99
CA SER A 310 -27.27 14.26 4.09
C SER A 310 -26.57 14.51 5.43
N VAL A 311 -25.29 14.11 5.56
CA VAL A 311 -24.46 14.43 6.72
C VAL A 311 -23.95 15.87 6.62
N PRO A 312 -24.31 16.80 7.54
CA PRO A 312 -23.97 18.24 7.40
C PRO A 312 -22.48 18.51 7.28
N THR A 313 -21.65 17.78 8.01
CA THR A 313 -20.18 17.88 7.98
C THR A 313 -19.58 17.47 6.63
N VAL A 314 -20.08 16.42 6.01
CA VAL A 314 -19.65 15.97 4.66
C VAL A 314 -20.07 17.03 3.63
N ARG A 315 -21.31 17.49 3.72
CA ARG A 315 -21.85 18.52 2.81
C ARG A 315 -21.02 19.79 2.88
N SER A 316 -20.79 20.34 4.08
CA SER A 316 -19.99 21.56 4.24
C SER A 316 -18.56 21.37 3.68
N ARG A 317 -17.95 20.20 3.91
CA ARG A 317 -16.61 19.91 3.41
C ARG A 317 -16.52 19.80 1.89
N VAL A 318 -17.51 19.17 1.26
CA VAL A 318 -17.56 19.08 -0.21
C VAL A 318 -17.72 20.47 -0.81
N PHE A 319 -18.65 21.28 -0.31
CA PHE A 319 -18.88 22.62 -0.87
C PHE A 319 -17.72 23.58 -0.59
N SER A 320 -17.08 23.53 0.59
CA SER A 320 -15.92 24.36 0.89
C SER A 320 -14.70 24.02 0.00
N SER A 321 -14.67 22.82 -0.59
CA SER A 321 -13.58 22.41 -1.51
C SER A 321 -13.59 23.16 -2.84
N PHE A 322 -14.71 23.78 -3.19
CA PHE A 322 -14.86 24.62 -4.41
C PHE A 322 -14.73 26.11 -4.12
N GLY A 323 -14.50 26.50 -2.87
CA GLY A 323 -14.30 27.91 -2.47
C GLY A 323 -12.86 28.37 -2.60
N SER A 324 -12.65 29.65 -2.87
CA SER A 324 -11.33 30.29 -3.01
C SER A 324 -10.55 30.50 -1.70
N GLY A 325 -11.09 30.02 -0.57
CA GLY A 325 -10.52 30.27 0.78
C GLY A 325 -9.86 29.07 1.45
N ASP A 326 -9.49 28.01 0.70
CA ASP A 326 -8.81 26.86 1.29
C ASP A 326 -7.31 27.13 1.47
N ALA A 327 -6.88 27.45 2.70
CA ALA A 327 -5.50 27.72 3.05
C ALA A 327 -4.54 26.59 2.63
N GLY A 328 -5.01 25.34 2.63
CA GLY A 328 -4.21 24.19 2.15
C GLY A 328 -3.98 24.17 0.64
N SER A 329 -4.84 24.82 -0.17
CA SER A 329 -4.61 24.92 -1.62
C SER A 329 -3.66 26.03 -1.98
N SER A 330 -3.70 27.18 -1.26
CA SER A 330 -2.75 28.27 -1.47
C SER A 330 -1.33 27.86 -1.09
N ALA A 331 -1.13 27.25 0.08
CA ALA A 331 0.18 26.76 0.52
C ALA A 331 0.81 25.77 -0.48
N ARG A 332 0.00 24.92 -1.14
CA ARG A 332 0.48 24.02 -2.21
C ARG A 332 0.86 24.78 -3.48
N GLY A 333 0.11 25.81 -3.82
CA GLY A 333 0.41 26.70 -4.95
C GLY A 333 1.75 27.40 -4.75
N ASP A 334 1.98 27.92 -3.55
CA ASP A 334 3.21 28.60 -3.16
C ASP A 334 4.40 27.64 -3.19
N ALA A 335 4.25 26.43 -2.61
CA ALA A 335 5.28 25.40 -2.65
C ALA A 335 5.63 24.97 -4.09
N LEU A 336 4.68 24.93 -5.01
CA LEU A 336 4.94 24.63 -6.42
C LEU A 336 5.66 25.79 -7.12
N ALA A 337 5.36 27.04 -6.79
CA ALA A 337 6.02 28.22 -7.35
C ALA A 337 7.48 28.29 -6.89
N ASP A 338 7.76 27.95 -5.64
CA ASP A 338 9.10 28.02 -5.04
C ASP A 338 9.97 26.80 -5.39
N PHE A 339 9.36 25.70 -5.84
CA PHE A 339 10.04 24.44 -6.13
C PHE A 339 11.27 24.59 -7.04
N PRO A 340 11.23 25.33 -8.20
CA PRO A 340 12.40 25.47 -9.05
C PRO A 340 13.58 26.15 -8.36
N GLY A 341 13.31 27.14 -7.49
CA GLY A 341 14.33 27.83 -6.70
C GLY A 341 15.04 26.90 -5.73
N HIS A 342 14.30 26.07 -5.03
CA HIS A 342 14.85 25.08 -4.11
C HIS A 342 15.63 23.97 -4.80
N MET A 343 15.29 23.63 -6.03
CA MET A 343 16.00 22.62 -6.82
C MET A 343 17.25 23.14 -7.54
N ALA A 344 17.55 24.44 -7.48
CA ALA A 344 18.70 25.02 -8.14
C ALA A 344 20.00 24.33 -7.69
N GLY A 345 20.73 23.77 -8.65
CA GLY A 345 21.96 23.00 -8.39
C GLY A 345 21.74 21.52 -7.96
N HIS A 346 20.50 21.09 -7.69
CA HIS A 346 20.18 19.76 -7.16
C HIS A 346 19.29 18.91 -8.07
N TRP A 347 19.08 19.32 -9.33
CA TRP A 347 18.14 18.64 -10.24
C TRP A 347 18.51 17.18 -10.53
N LEU A 348 19.80 16.84 -10.60
CA LEU A 348 20.22 15.49 -11.04
C LEU A 348 19.97 14.42 -9.97
N PHE A 349 20.37 14.68 -8.72
CA PHE A 349 20.34 13.73 -7.62
C PHE A 349 19.36 14.10 -6.50
N GLY A 350 18.71 15.25 -6.59
CA GLY A 350 17.80 15.76 -5.55
C GLY A 350 18.53 16.36 -4.36
N LEU A 351 17.75 16.73 -3.35
CA LEU A 351 18.24 17.30 -2.08
C LEU A 351 18.58 16.22 -1.04
N GLY A 352 18.21 14.98 -1.31
CA GLY A 352 18.43 13.85 -0.41
C GLY A 352 17.18 13.44 0.39
N TRP A 353 17.26 12.24 0.99
CA TRP A 353 16.11 11.56 1.59
C TRP A 353 15.83 11.99 3.05
N GLY A 354 16.83 12.46 3.77
CA GLY A 354 16.72 12.90 5.15
C GLY A 354 16.27 14.36 5.31
N ARG A 355 16.14 15.09 4.22
CA ARG A 355 15.68 16.47 4.27
C ARG A 355 14.19 16.54 4.48
N THR A 356 13.78 17.28 5.50
CA THR A 356 12.39 17.68 5.68
C THR A 356 12.00 18.62 4.54
N GLU A 357 10.81 18.44 4.03
CA GLU A 357 10.22 19.31 3.03
C GLU A 357 10.14 20.74 3.57
N PHE A 358 9.92 21.70 2.70
CA PHE A 358 10.02 23.12 3.00
C PHE A 358 9.39 23.48 4.36
N LYS A 359 10.21 23.95 5.28
CA LYS A 359 9.73 24.64 6.47
C LYS A 359 9.74 26.11 6.16
N ASP A 360 8.57 26.74 6.19
CA ASP A 360 8.51 28.18 6.29
C ASP A 360 9.12 28.58 7.64
N PRO A 361 10.23 29.37 7.64
CA PRO A 361 10.84 29.81 8.90
C PRO A 361 9.90 30.70 9.73
N GLY A 362 8.85 31.25 9.13
CA GLY A 362 7.91 32.16 9.78
C GLY A 362 6.75 31.50 10.50
N SER A 363 6.44 30.24 10.19
CA SER A 363 5.32 29.53 10.84
C SER A 363 5.80 28.23 11.47
N ALA A 364 5.69 28.13 12.80
CA ALA A 364 6.11 26.94 13.55
C ALA A 364 5.29 25.67 13.22
N PHE A 365 4.21 25.81 12.43
CA PHE A 365 3.23 24.76 12.16
C PHE A 365 3.04 24.45 10.68
N GLU A 366 3.55 25.25 9.75
CA GLU A 366 3.36 25.06 8.34
C GLU A 366 4.62 24.46 7.70
N VAL A 367 4.59 23.15 7.53
CA VAL A 367 5.49 22.48 6.60
C VAL A 367 4.85 22.60 5.22
N ASN A 368 5.44 23.41 4.35
CA ASN A 368 5.04 23.45 2.94
C ASN A 368 5.48 22.14 2.28
N TYR A 369 4.57 21.21 2.24
CA TYR A 369 4.78 19.96 1.54
C TYR A 369 4.72 20.19 0.04
N VAL A 370 5.69 19.66 -0.69
CA VAL A 370 5.57 19.47 -2.13
C VAL A 370 4.46 18.44 -2.35
N ALA A 371 3.22 18.88 -2.27
CA ALA A 371 2.04 18.05 -2.40
C ALA A 371 1.83 17.59 -3.85
N ASN A 372 2.87 16.99 -4.42
CA ASN A 372 2.90 16.43 -5.76
C ASN A 372 3.90 15.27 -5.76
N ALA A 373 3.42 14.04 -5.84
CA ALA A 373 4.25 12.84 -5.69
C ALA A 373 5.38 12.75 -6.73
N PRO A 374 5.21 13.03 -8.03
CA PRO A 374 6.32 13.11 -8.98
C PRO A 374 7.38 14.14 -8.60
N LEU A 375 6.95 15.34 -8.22
CA LEU A 375 7.89 16.40 -7.81
C LEU A 375 8.60 16.07 -6.51
N LEU A 376 7.92 15.42 -5.57
CA LEU A 376 8.55 14.93 -4.34
C LEU A 376 9.62 13.87 -4.64
N SER A 377 9.38 13.02 -5.65
CA SER A 377 10.40 12.08 -6.12
C SER A 377 11.61 12.79 -6.70
N VAL A 378 11.39 13.90 -7.44
CA VAL A 378 12.49 14.77 -7.94
C VAL A 378 13.20 15.47 -6.78
N TYR A 379 12.45 15.97 -5.81
CA TYR A 379 12.99 16.66 -4.65
C TYR A 379 13.98 15.78 -3.87
N ARG A 380 13.58 14.54 -3.61
CA ARG A 380 14.38 13.58 -2.83
C ARG A 380 15.47 12.90 -3.64
N GLY A 381 15.09 12.42 -4.84
CA GLY A 381 15.90 11.50 -5.63
C GLY A 381 16.44 12.08 -6.95
N GLY A 382 16.14 13.33 -7.26
CA GLY A 382 16.51 13.97 -8.51
C GLY A 382 15.64 13.54 -9.70
N ILE A 383 15.95 14.11 -10.87
CA ILE A 383 15.14 13.92 -12.08
C ILE A 383 15.05 12.44 -12.52
N LEU A 384 16.10 11.66 -12.30
CA LEU A 384 16.10 10.23 -12.66
C LEU A 384 15.08 9.44 -11.81
N ALA A 385 15.02 9.71 -10.51
CA ALA A 385 14.01 9.10 -9.64
C ALA A 385 12.60 9.60 -9.98
N GLY A 386 12.43 10.88 -10.30
CA GLY A 386 11.16 11.43 -10.75
C GLY A 386 10.67 10.82 -12.07
N LEU A 387 11.54 10.61 -13.04
CA LEU A 387 11.21 9.94 -14.30
C LEU A 387 10.86 8.45 -14.06
N ALA A 388 11.61 7.76 -13.21
CA ALA A 388 11.34 6.37 -12.88
C ALA A 388 10.01 6.23 -12.11
N PHE A 389 9.68 7.15 -11.20
CA PHE A 389 8.38 7.19 -10.54
C PHE A 389 7.25 7.47 -11.53
N SER A 390 7.44 8.42 -12.45
CA SER A 390 6.48 8.69 -13.52
C SER A 390 6.27 7.45 -14.41
N ALA A 391 7.33 6.68 -14.67
CA ALA A 391 7.21 5.41 -15.39
C ALA A 391 6.36 4.38 -14.61
N VAL A 392 6.48 4.30 -13.29
CA VAL A 392 5.60 3.44 -12.46
C VAL A 392 4.13 3.85 -12.63
N ILE A 393 3.84 5.16 -12.58
CA ILE A 393 2.48 5.68 -12.79
C ILE A 393 1.97 5.35 -14.19
N VAL A 394 2.76 5.60 -15.23
CA VAL A 394 2.38 5.36 -16.62
C VAL A 394 2.14 3.88 -16.89
N VAL A 395 3.04 3.01 -16.45
CA VAL A 395 2.89 1.55 -16.59
C VAL A 395 1.66 1.07 -15.82
N GLY A 396 1.46 1.54 -14.59
CA GLY A 396 0.26 1.24 -13.82
C GLY A 396 -1.01 1.73 -14.49
N ALA A 397 -1.02 2.94 -15.07
CA ALA A 397 -2.16 3.48 -15.81
C ALA A 397 -2.48 2.66 -17.08
N ILE A 398 -1.45 2.20 -17.81
CA ILE A 398 -1.62 1.30 -18.96
C ILE A 398 -2.25 -0.04 -18.52
N ILE A 399 -1.76 -0.63 -17.43
CA ILE A 399 -2.33 -1.85 -16.85
C ILE A 399 -3.77 -1.57 -16.41
N GLY A 400 -4.02 -0.48 -15.70
CA GLY A 400 -5.35 -0.05 -15.27
C GLY A 400 -6.32 0.12 -16.43
N TYR A 401 -5.90 0.76 -17.50
CA TYR A 401 -6.71 0.90 -18.72
C TYR A 401 -7.05 -0.48 -19.34
N ARG A 402 -6.10 -1.41 -19.37
CA ARG A 402 -6.36 -2.79 -19.85
C ARG A 402 -7.36 -3.50 -18.94
N CYS A 403 -7.28 -3.31 -17.62
CA CYS A 403 -8.28 -3.83 -16.68
C CYS A 403 -9.67 -3.22 -16.92
N LEU A 404 -9.76 -1.92 -17.24
CA LEU A 404 -11.03 -1.26 -17.64
C LEU A 404 -11.64 -1.87 -18.90
N ARG A 405 -10.83 -2.42 -19.80
CA ARG A 405 -11.30 -3.08 -21.03
C ARG A 405 -11.62 -4.57 -20.85
N SER A 406 -11.43 -5.11 -19.64
CA SER A 406 -11.75 -6.50 -19.34
C SER A 406 -13.27 -6.74 -19.26
N LYS A 407 -13.69 -8.02 -19.33
CA LYS A 407 -15.10 -8.41 -19.23
C LYS A 407 -15.63 -8.34 -17.79
N HIS A 408 -14.75 -8.42 -16.80
CA HIS A 408 -15.10 -8.48 -15.38
C HIS A 408 -15.03 -7.08 -14.78
N TRP A 409 -16.14 -6.58 -14.25
CA TRP A 409 -16.25 -5.24 -13.71
C TRP A 409 -15.35 -5.04 -12.47
N GLU A 410 -15.06 -6.08 -11.71
CA GLU A 410 -14.16 -6.04 -10.57
C GLU A 410 -12.73 -5.63 -10.99
N HIS A 411 -12.27 -6.12 -12.15
CA HIS A 411 -10.99 -5.70 -12.70
C HIS A 411 -11.04 -4.24 -13.19
N GLY A 412 -12.17 -3.84 -13.78
CA GLY A 412 -12.39 -2.44 -14.18
C GLY A 412 -12.40 -1.48 -13.00
N PHE A 413 -12.96 -1.91 -11.87
CA PHE A 413 -13.03 -1.10 -10.66
C PHE A 413 -11.62 -0.80 -10.08
N ILE A 414 -10.77 -1.82 -9.92
CA ILE A 414 -9.39 -1.58 -9.47
C ILE A 414 -8.56 -0.81 -10.50
N GLY A 415 -8.74 -1.07 -11.80
CA GLY A 415 -8.04 -0.34 -12.86
C GLY A 415 -8.42 1.14 -12.91
N GLY A 416 -9.72 1.44 -12.88
CA GLY A 416 -10.25 2.80 -12.80
C GLY A 416 -9.84 3.50 -11.50
N GLY A 417 -9.93 2.78 -10.37
CA GLY A 417 -9.50 3.26 -9.06
C GLY A 417 -8.02 3.63 -9.03
N PHE A 418 -7.14 2.80 -9.62
CA PHE A 418 -5.72 3.12 -9.70
C PHE A 418 -5.46 4.39 -10.53
N ILE A 419 -6.10 4.52 -11.70
CA ILE A 419 -5.92 5.71 -12.54
C ILE A 419 -6.48 6.94 -11.80
N GLY A 420 -7.66 6.82 -11.16
CA GLY A 420 -8.24 7.89 -10.36
C GLY A 420 -7.33 8.30 -9.20
N PHE A 421 -6.74 7.33 -8.51
CA PHE A 421 -5.76 7.58 -7.47
C PHE A 421 -4.53 8.33 -8.01
N CYS A 422 -3.98 7.92 -9.15
CA CYS A 422 -2.82 8.59 -9.74
C CYS A 422 -3.13 10.04 -10.14
N VAL A 423 -4.30 10.32 -10.72
CA VAL A 423 -4.72 11.68 -11.07
C VAL A 423 -4.81 12.59 -9.85
N VAL A 424 -5.32 12.05 -8.73
CA VAL A 424 -5.47 12.81 -7.49
C VAL A 424 -4.18 12.83 -6.68
N ALA A 425 -3.41 11.73 -6.67
CA ALA A 425 -2.15 11.62 -5.94
C ALA A 425 -1.06 12.53 -6.53
N LEU A 426 -1.20 12.97 -7.76
CA LEU A 426 -0.35 14.05 -8.30
C LEU A 426 -0.44 15.34 -7.45
N GLN A 427 -1.50 15.50 -6.68
CA GLN A 427 -1.71 16.62 -5.75
C GLN A 427 -1.41 16.26 -4.28
N LEU A 428 -0.84 15.08 -4.03
CA LEU A 428 -0.46 14.60 -2.71
C LEU A 428 1.00 14.11 -2.73
N ASP A 429 1.59 14.05 -1.56
CA ASP A 429 2.93 13.53 -1.30
C ASP A 429 3.02 11.99 -1.27
N PHE A 430 1.89 11.31 -1.30
CA PHE A 430 1.83 9.85 -1.41
C PHE A 430 2.08 9.37 -2.84
N PRO A 431 2.81 8.30 -3.06
CA PRO A 431 3.39 7.29 -2.15
C PRO A 431 4.91 7.42 -1.97
N VAL A 432 5.47 8.59 -2.11
CA VAL A 432 6.92 8.83 -2.02
C VAL A 432 7.34 9.25 -0.62
N VAL A 433 6.40 9.23 0.33
CA VAL A 433 6.67 9.52 1.72
C VAL A 433 7.43 8.40 2.40
N THR A 434 8.27 8.76 3.37
CA THR A 434 9.02 7.81 4.18
C THR A 434 8.18 7.17 5.30
N ILE A 435 6.86 7.33 5.23
CA ILE A 435 5.90 6.67 6.13
C ILE A 435 5.61 5.26 5.61
N PRO A 436 6.08 4.20 6.29
CA PRO A 436 6.01 2.84 5.77
C PRO A 436 4.60 2.37 5.41
N ALA A 437 3.62 2.68 6.26
CA ALA A 437 2.24 2.22 6.07
C ALA A 437 1.62 2.70 4.75
N THR A 438 1.80 3.97 4.40
CA THR A 438 1.23 4.57 3.20
C THR A 438 1.92 4.11 1.93
N THR A 439 3.26 4.03 1.96
CA THR A 439 4.05 3.50 0.84
C THR A 439 3.75 2.02 0.60
N MET A 440 3.58 1.21 1.66
CA MET A 440 3.18 -0.20 1.54
C MET A 440 1.76 -0.35 1.01
N ALA A 441 0.82 0.52 1.40
CA ALA A 441 -0.54 0.50 0.85
C ALA A 441 -0.53 0.72 -0.67
N PHE A 442 0.29 1.65 -1.17
CA PHE A 442 0.49 1.83 -2.60
C PHE A 442 1.17 0.62 -3.26
N SER A 443 2.16 0.03 -2.62
CA SER A 443 2.80 -1.21 -3.06
C SER A 443 1.78 -2.34 -3.22
N VAL A 444 0.88 -2.51 -2.25
CA VAL A 444 -0.22 -3.48 -2.31
C VAL A 444 -1.18 -3.17 -3.47
N LEU A 445 -1.53 -1.90 -3.68
CA LEU A 445 -2.41 -1.50 -4.78
C LEU A 445 -1.81 -1.86 -6.15
N ILE A 446 -0.52 -1.59 -6.37
CA ILE A 446 0.19 -1.96 -7.61
C ILE A 446 0.19 -3.48 -7.80
N VAL A 447 0.51 -4.24 -6.75
CA VAL A 447 0.53 -5.71 -6.82
C VAL A 447 -0.82 -6.26 -7.26
N PHE A 448 -1.90 -5.83 -6.63
CA PHE A 448 -3.23 -6.33 -6.98
C PHE A 448 -3.78 -5.78 -8.31
N LEU A 449 -3.29 -4.64 -8.77
CA LEU A 449 -3.54 -4.18 -10.13
C LEU A 449 -2.90 -5.13 -11.16
N VAL A 450 -1.64 -5.55 -10.96
CA VAL A 450 -0.96 -6.53 -11.81
C VAL A 450 -1.71 -7.88 -11.78
N VAL A 451 -2.12 -8.34 -10.60
CA VAL A 451 -2.92 -9.57 -10.44
C VAL A 451 -4.24 -9.51 -11.22
N ALA A 452 -4.94 -8.39 -11.14
CA ALA A 452 -6.20 -8.20 -11.86
C ALA A 452 -6.00 -8.25 -13.37
N TRP A 453 -4.91 -7.66 -13.86
CA TRP A 453 -4.57 -7.70 -15.28
C TRP A 453 -4.21 -9.10 -15.76
N GLU A 454 -3.40 -9.86 -15.03
CA GLU A 454 -3.05 -11.22 -15.41
C GLU A 454 -4.30 -12.12 -15.46
N LYS A 455 -5.20 -12.02 -14.47
CA LYS A 455 -6.49 -12.73 -14.51
C LYS A 455 -7.36 -12.30 -15.70
N ALA A 456 -7.30 -11.06 -16.10
CA ALA A 456 -8.03 -10.56 -17.26
C ALA A 456 -7.47 -11.13 -18.56
N THR A 457 -6.16 -11.38 -18.65
CA THR A 457 -5.48 -11.94 -19.84
C THR A 457 -5.59 -13.45 -19.92
N ASP A 458 -5.50 -14.17 -18.82
CA ASP A 458 -5.63 -15.64 -18.77
C ASP A 458 -7.03 -16.13 -19.19
N ASN A 459 -8.05 -15.29 -19.01
CA ASN A 459 -9.42 -15.58 -19.46
C ASN A 459 -9.70 -15.25 -20.94
N VAL A 460 -8.71 -14.77 -21.70
CA VAL A 460 -8.82 -14.65 -23.15
C VAL A 460 -8.45 -16.01 -23.75
N PRO A 461 -9.41 -16.74 -24.38
CA PRO A 461 -9.07 -17.97 -25.09
C PRO A 461 -7.98 -17.65 -26.11
N ASP A 462 -6.89 -18.38 -26.10
CA ASP A 462 -5.84 -18.22 -27.10
C ASP A 462 -6.42 -18.60 -28.48
N ASP A 463 -6.87 -17.58 -29.18
CA ASP A 463 -7.46 -17.72 -30.53
C ASP A 463 -6.44 -18.23 -31.57
N ARG A 464 -5.16 -18.31 -31.17
CA ARG A 464 -4.09 -18.87 -32.00
C ARG A 464 -4.14 -20.40 -32.06
N THR A 465 -4.80 -21.07 -31.12
CA THR A 465 -4.97 -22.53 -31.12
C THR A 465 -6.21 -22.97 -31.93
N ARG A 466 -7.05 -22.03 -32.35
CA ARG A 466 -8.22 -22.28 -33.19
C ARG A 466 -7.96 -22.08 -34.69
N ARG A 467 -6.77 -22.34 -35.19
CA ARG A 467 -6.66 -22.63 -36.62
C ARG A 467 -7.23 -24.02 -36.82
N PRO A 468 -8.40 -24.17 -37.48
CA PRO A 468 -8.86 -25.50 -37.85
C PRO A 468 -7.76 -26.12 -38.72
N PHE A 469 -7.32 -27.29 -38.32
CA PHE A 469 -6.54 -28.14 -39.21
C PHE A 469 -7.30 -28.16 -40.54
N ALA A 470 -6.66 -27.58 -41.57
CA ALA A 470 -7.16 -27.69 -42.93
C ALA A 470 -7.40 -29.16 -43.18
N SER A 471 -8.65 -29.49 -43.46
CA SER A 471 -9.09 -30.81 -43.87
C SER A 471 -8.11 -31.36 -44.92
N GLN A 472 -7.33 -32.35 -44.55
CA GLN A 472 -6.67 -33.19 -45.54
C GLN A 472 -7.76 -33.87 -46.33
N SER A 473 -7.96 -33.41 -47.54
CA SER A 473 -8.83 -34.11 -48.52
C SER A 473 -8.31 -35.55 -48.67
N PRO A 474 -9.18 -36.56 -48.60
CA PRO A 474 -8.78 -37.93 -48.89
C PRO A 474 -8.37 -38.01 -50.36
N VAL A 475 -7.13 -38.40 -50.58
CA VAL A 475 -6.65 -38.80 -51.93
C VAL A 475 -7.46 -39.97 -52.39
N ALA A 476 -8.27 -39.76 -53.42
CA ALA A 476 -8.97 -40.82 -54.12
C ALA A 476 -7.94 -41.73 -54.80
N THR A 477 -7.77 -42.93 -54.29
CA THR A 477 -7.02 -44.02 -54.96
C THR A 477 -7.97 -44.63 -55.99
N ASN A 478 -7.80 -44.23 -57.26
CA ASN A 478 -8.33 -44.97 -58.39
C ASN A 478 -7.48 -46.22 -58.59
N MET A 479 -8.08 -47.40 -58.35
CA MET A 479 -7.62 -48.67 -58.92
C MET A 479 -8.48 -48.96 -60.12
N ALA A 480 -7.85 -49.02 -61.29
CA ALA A 480 -8.32 -49.76 -62.44
C ALA A 480 -7.62 -51.14 -62.47
#